data_4f64f90f4db1ff7cefa8d64e5a91ce28
#
_entry.id   4f64f90f4db1ff7cefa8d64e5a91ce28
#
_cell.length_a   1.000
_cell.length_b   1.000
_cell.length_c   1.000
_cell.angle_alpha   90.00
_cell.angle_beta   90.00
_cell.angle_gamma   90.00
#
_symmetry.space_group_name_H-M   'P 1'
#
loop_
_entity.id
_entity.type
_entity.pdbx_description
1 polymer ?
#
loop_
_entity_poly.entity_id
_entity_poly.type
_entity_poly.pdbx_seq_one_letter_code
_entity_poly.pdbx_strand_id
1 'polypeptide(L)'
;MKRDDLIFDIIEKEHQRQLKGIELIASENFVSDQVMQAMGSCLTNKYAEGYPGKRYYGGCQVVDEIEQIAIDRAKELFGAEHANVQPHSGSQANMAVYFTVLE
;
A
#
# COMPACT_ATOMS: atom_id res chain seq x y z
N MET A 1 26.45 -3.42 -4.22
CA MET A 1 25.86 -4.78 -4.02
C MET A 1 25.56 -5.34 -5.40
N LYS A 2 25.87 -6.61 -5.66
CA LYS A 2 25.56 -7.23 -6.97
C LYS A 2 24.05 -7.46 -7.04
N ARG A 3 23.45 -7.20 -8.20
CA ARG A 3 22.03 -7.47 -8.44
C ARG A 3 21.77 -8.99 -8.35
N ASP A 4 20.68 -9.39 -7.77
CA ASP A 4 20.22 -10.78 -7.79
C ASP A 4 19.48 -11.04 -9.11
N ASP A 5 20.24 -11.42 -10.13
CA ASP A 5 19.69 -11.61 -11.47
C ASP A 5 18.63 -12.74 -11.51
N LEU A 6 18.76 -13.75 -10.65
CA LEU A 6 17.82 -14.87 -10.61
C LEU A 6 16.39 -14.40 -10.30
N ILE A 7 16.21 -13.60 -9.25
CA ILE A 7 14.88 -13.11 -8.88
C ILE A 7 14.33 -12.09 -9.90
N PHE A 8 15.19 -11.21 -10.41
CA PHE A 8 14.76 -10.20 -11.38
C PHE A 8 14.40 -10.79 -12.73
N ASP A 9 15.02 -11.88 -13.17
CA ASP A 9 14.65 -12.63 -14.37
C ASP A 9 13.28 -13.32 -14.20
N ILE A 10 12.96 -13.78 -12.99
CA ILE A 10 11.64 -14.36 -12.68
C ILE A 10 10.56 -13.27 -12.67
N ILE A 11 10.86 -12.10 -12.11
CA ILE A 11 9.95 -10.94 -12.14
C ILE A 11 9.66 -10.53 -13.58
N GLU A 12 10.67 -10.51 -14.46
CA GLU A 12 10.47 -10.20 -15.88
C GLU A 12 9.60 -11.27 -16.58
N LYS A 13 9.76 -12.54 -16.26
CA LYS A 13 8.88 -13.60 -16.80
C LYS A 13 7.42 -13.38 -16.39
N GLU A 14 7.16 -13.00 -15.14
CA GLU A 14 5.83 -12.66 -14.68
C GLU A 14 5.26 -11.42 -15.39
N HIS A 15 6.08 -10.39 -15.56
CA HIS A 15 5.69 -9.21 -16.33
C HIS A 15 5.27 -9.58 -17.76
N GLN A 16 6.06 -10.43 -18.45
CA GLN A 16 5.71 -10.92 -19.78
C GLN A 16 4.44 -11.79 -19.78
N ARG A 17 4.18 -12.55 -18.73
CA ARG A 17 2.93 -13.30 -18.58
C ARG A 17 1.73 -12.36 -18.50
N GLN A 18 1.81 -11.34 -17.68
CA GLN A 18 0.74 -10.34 -17.51
C GLN A 18 0.48 -9.56 -18.80
N LEU A 19 1.51 -9.17 -19.55
CA LEU A 19 1.36 -8.46 -20.82
C LEU A 19 0.67 -9.29 -21.92
N LYS A 20 0.81 -10.61 -21.89
CA LYS A 20 0.32 -11.51 -22.94
C LYS A 20 -0.99 -12.22 -22.57
N GLY A 21 -1.33 -12.22 -21.27
CA GLY A 21 -2.51 -12.87 -20.75
C GLY A 21 -3.74 -11.98 -20.76
N ILE A 22 -4.91 -12.61 -20.74
CA ILE A 22 -6.16 -11.96 -20.40
C ILE A 22 -6.54 -12.44 -18.99
N GLU A 23 -6.58 -11.50 -18.05
CA GLU A 23 -6.94 -11.81 -16.65
C GLU A 23 -8.45 -11.66 -16.47
N LEU A 24 -9.11 -12.74 -16.03
CA LEU A 24 -10.56 -12.77 -15.82
C LEU A 24 -10.95 -12.88 -14.32
N ILE A 25 -9.97 -12.77 -13.41
CA ILE A 25 -10.22 -12.78 -11.97
C ILE A 25 -10.67 -11.38 -11.55
N ALA A 26 -11.92 -11.25 -11.12
CA ALA A 26 -12.54 -9.95 -10.82
C ALA A 26 -11.87 -9.17 -9.67
N SER A 27 -11.11 -9.84 -8.81
CA SER A 27 -10.37 -9.22 -7.69
C SER A 27 -8.97 -8.72 -8.07
N GLU A 28 -8.51 -8.98 -9.28
CA GLU A 28 -7.21 -8.50 -9.76
C GLU A 28 -7.35 -7.16 -10.49
N ASN A 29 -6.35 -6.30 -10.33
CA ASN A 29 -6.28 -5.01 -10.98
C ASN A 29 -4.84 -4.67 -11.33
N PHE A 30 -4.62 -4.13 -12.52
CA PHE A 30 -3.32 -3.61 -12.93
C PHE A 30 -3.13 -2.21 -12.37
N VAL A 31 -2.18 -2.06 -11.46
CA VAL A 31 -1.85 -0.76 -10.88
C VAL A 31 -0.97 0.06 -11.84
N SER A 32 -0.94 1.37 -11.66
CA SER A 32 -0.03 2.24 -12.42
C SER A 32 1.42 2.05 -12.00
N ASP A 33 2.35 2.40 -12.89
CA ASP A 33 3.78 2.39 -12.59
C ASP A 33 4.13 3.24 -11.36
N GLN A 34 3.40 4.33 -11.13
CA GLN A 34 3.60 5.20 -9.96
C GLN A 34 3.32 4.47 -8.64
N VAL A 35 2.30 3.61 -8.60
CA VAL A 35 2.00 2.79 -7.41
C VAL A 35 3.14 1.83 -7.14
N MET A 36 3.62 1.11 -8.16
CA MET A 36 4.74 0.19 -8.03
C MET A 36 6.02 0.90 -7.59
N GLN A 37 6.32 2.07 -8.15
CA GLN A 37 7.48 2.88 -7.79
C GLN A 37 7.41 3.37 -6.34
N ALA A 38 6.25 3.81 -5.87
CA ALA A 38 6.06 4.25 -4.50
C ALA A 38 6.25 3.09 -3.50
N MET A 39 5.69 1.91 -3.79
CA MET A 39 5.82 0.72 -2.95
C MET A 39 7.27 0.20 -2.89
N GLY A 40 8.02 0.26 -3.99
CA GLY A 40 9.42 -0.16 -4.07
C GLY A 40 10.43 0.95 -3.75
N SER A 41 10.03 2.00 -3.07
CA SER A 41 10.89 3.13 -2.74
C SER A 41 11.62 2.97 -1.40
N CYS A 42 12.42 3.97 -1.03
CA CYS A 42 13.11 4.02 0.27
C CYS A 42 12.15 4.05 1.47
N LEU A 43 10.87 4.34 1.26
CA LEU A 43 9.84 4.28 2.29
C LEU A 43 9.71 2.87 2.91
N THR A 44 10.04 1.84 2.14
CA THR A 44 10.11 0.43 2.60
C THR A 44 11.05 0.24 3.80
N ASN A 45 12.05 1.11 3.97
CA ASN A 45 13.02 1.02 5.06
C ASN A 45 12.52 1.63 6.38
N LYS A 46 11.42 2.42 6.34
CA LYS A 46 10.99 3.17 7.52
C LYS A 46 9.94 2.43 8.32
N TYR A 47 10.27 2.15 9.56
CA TYR A 47 9.34 1.66 10.56
C TYR A 47 8.57 2.84 11.17
N ALA A 48 7.23 2.88 11.00
CA ALA A 48 6.38 4.03 11.33
C ALA A 48 5.14 3.62 12.13
N GLU A 49 5.34 2.81 13.17
CA GLU A 49 4.28 2.37 14.05
C GLU A 49 3.63 3.56 14.77
N GLY A 50 2.31 3.57 14.87
CA GLY A 50 1.50 4.67 15.38
C GLY A 50 0.81 5.43 14.24
N TYR A 51 0.41 6.67 14.51
CA TYR A 51 -0.30 7.54 13.56
C TYR A 51 0.47 8.84 13.32
N PRO A 52 0.17 9.60 12.26
CA PRO A 52 0.79 10.90 12.01
C PRO A 52 0.79 11.78 13.26
N GLY A 53 1.95 12.31 13.62
CA GLY A 53 2.15 13.11 14.83
C GLY A 53 2.13 12.35 16.16
N LYS A 54 1.87 11.04 16.13
CA LYS A 54 1.80 10.15 17.31
C LYS A 54 2.51 8.83 17.05
N ARG A 55 3.79 8.89 16.67
CA ARG A 55 4.61 7.73 16.37
C ARG A 55 5.36 7.23 17.60
N TYR A 56 5.62 5.94 17.61
CA TYR A 56 6.45 5.32 18.67
C TYR A 56 7.95 5.56 18.43
N TYR A 57 8.36 5.87 17.18
CA TYR A 57 9.75 6.04 16.79
C TYR A 57 10.00 7.40 16.15
N GLY A 58 11.23 7.88 16.26
CA GLY A 58 11.67 9.12 15.62
C GLY A 58 11.86 8.99 14.10
N GLY A 59 12.01 10.12 13.43
CA GLY A 59 12.30 10.19 11.99
C GLY A 59 11.11 9.90 11.09
N CYS A 60 9.88 10.07 11.57
CA CYS A 60 8.65 9.77 10.85
C CYS A 60 8.01 11.00 10.17
N GLN A 61 8.60 12.17 10.27
CA GLN A 61 8.01 13.43 9.77
C GLN A 61 7.64 13.37 8.28
N VAL A 62 8.49 12.75 7.45
CA VAL A 62 8.22 12.62 6.00
C VAL A 62 7.15 11.55 5.75
N VAL A 63 7.18 10.44 6.48
CA VAL A 63 6.13 9.40 6.40
C VAL A 63 4.78 9.94 6.87
N ASP A 64 4.77 10.81 7.87
CA ASP A 64 3.55 11.48 8.34
C ASP A 64 2.89 12.29 7.22
N GLU A 65 3.67 13.04 6.45
CA GLU A 65 3.17 13.79 5.29
C GLU A 65 2.56 12.86 4.23
N ILE A 66 3.21 11.74 3.92
CA ILE A 66 2.73 10.78 2.93
C ILE A 66 1.44 10.11 3.41
N GLU A 67 1.38 9.70 4.66
CA GLU A 67 0.17 9.07 5.22
C GLU A 67 -0.98 10.09 5.28
N GLN A 68 -0.71 11.34 5.64
CA GLN A 68 -1.72 12.40 5.64
C GLN A 68 -2.28 12.66 4.24
N ILE A 69 -1.43 12.72 3.20
CA ILE A 69 -1.87 12.83 1.82
C ILE A 69 -2.80 11.66 1.42
N ALA A 70 -2.46 10.45 1.83
CA ALA A 70 -3.30 9.28 1.55
C ALA A 70 -4.65 9.37 2.26
N ILE A 71 -4.68 9.80 3.52
CA ILE A 71 -5.91 10.03 4.29
C ILE A 71 -6.78 11.09 3.60
N ASP A 72 -6.22 12.23 3.23
CA ASP A 72 -6.96 13.34 2.64
C ASP A 72 -7.54 12.96 1.28
N ARG A 73 -6.78 12.25 0.44
CA ARG A 73 -7.26 11.75 -0.84
C ARG A 73 -8.34 10.67 -0.70
N ALA A 74 -8.23 9.78 0.27
CA ALA A 74 -9.27 8.80 0.56
C ALA A 74 -10.56 9.50 1.02
N LYS A 75 -10.48 10.50 1.87
CA LYS A 75 -11.63 11.30 2.31
C LYS A 75 -12.29 12.01 1.14
N GLU A 76 -11.52 12.64 0.27
CA GLU A 76 -12.01 13.31 -0.93
C GLU A 76 -12.69 12.33 -1.89
N LEU A 77 -12.05 11.21 -2.19
CA LEU A 77 -12.54 10.20 -3.12
C LEU A 77 -13.88 9.60 -2.70
N PHE A 78 -14.05 9.33 -1.42
CA PHE A 78 -15.24 8.67 -0.88
C PHE A 78 -16.24 9.62 -0.23
N GLY A 79 -15.95 10.92 -0.17
CA GLY A 79 -16.80 11.90 0.53
C GLY A 79 -16.90 11.61 2.02
N ALA A 80 -15.86 11.06 2.63
CA ALA A 80 -15.84 10.60 4.01
C ALA A 80 -15.27 11.69 4.96
N GLU A 81 -15.79 11.77 6.16
CA GLU A 81 -15.25 12.67 7.19
C GLU A 81 -13.94 12.14 7.78
N HIS A 82 -13.79 10.81 7.83
CA HIS A 82 -12.63 10.12 8.38
C HIS A 82 -12.16 9.01 7.47
N ALA A 83 -10.86 8.74 7.45
CA ALA A 83 -10.25 7.62 6.76
C ALA A 83 -9.07 7.06 7.56
N ASN A 84 -8.93 5.74 7.54
CA ASN A 84 -7.74 5.04 8.04
C ASN A 84 -7.14 4.27 6.87
N VAL A 85 -5.89 4.58 6.52
CA VAL A 85 -5.17 4.02 5.38
C VAL A 85 -4.12 2.98 5.79
N GLN A 86 -4.10 2.56 7.05
CA GLN A 86 -3.11 1.63 7.58
C GLN A 86 -3.43 0.13 7.42
N PRO A 87 -4.67 -0.33 7.17
CA PRO A 87 -4.91 -1.76 6.96
C PRO A 87 -4.00 -2.33 5.87
N HIS A 88 -3.38 -3.48 6.17
CA HIS A 88 -2.44 -4.12 5.25
C HIS A 88 -3.14 -4.84 4.09
N SER A 89 -4.44 -5.11 4.23
CA SER A 89 -5.24 -5.83 3.23
C SER A 89 -6.72 -5.56 3.41
N GLY A 90 -7.52 -5.89 2.40
CA GLY A 90 -8.98 -5.86 2.51
C GLY A 90 -9.50 -6.75 3.65
N SER A 91 -8.87 -7.89 3.90
CA SER A 91 -9.23 -8.78 5.03
C SER A 91 -9.04 -8.08 6.37
N GLN A 92 -7.93 -7.36 6.56
CA GLN A 92 -7.69 -6.61 7.78
C GLN A 92 -8.66 -5.43 7.93
N ALA A 93 -8.97 -4.72 6.84
CA ALA A 93 -9.94 -3.64 6.84
C ALA A 93 -11.33 -4.16 7.24
N ASN A 94 -11.78 -5.28 6.66
CA ASN A 94 -13.05 -5.92 7.02
C ASN A 94 -13.07 -6.36 8.48
N MET A 95 -11.97 -6.93 8.96
CA MET A 95 -11.83 -7.33 10.37
C MET A 95 -12.00 -6.13 11.31
N ALA A 96 -11.39 -5.00 10.99
CA ALA A 96 -11.54 -3.77 11.79
C ALA A 96 -13.01 -3.30 11.83
N VAL A 97 -13.73 -3.38 10.70
CA VAL A 97 -15.16 -3.07 10.66
C VAL A 97 -15.95 -4.04 11.54
N TYR A 98 -15.71 -5.35 11.43
CA TYR A 98 -16.41 -6.33 12.26
C TYR A 98 -16.21 -6.07 13.76
N PHE A 99 -14.99 -5.82 14.20
CA PHE A 99 -14.72 -5.49 15.60
C PHE A 99 -15.34 -4.17 16.07
N THR A 100 -15.73 -3.30 15.15
CA THR A 100 -16.35 -2.03 15.49
C THR A 100 -17.86 -2.15 15.61
N VAL A 101 -18.50 -3.03 14.82
CA VAL A 101 -19.97 -3.07 14.68
C VAL A 101 -20.63 -4.35 15.21
N LEU A 102 -19.86 -5.41 15.46
CA LEU A 102 -20.37 -6.67 16.02
C LEU A 102 -20.06 -6.74 17.51
N GLU A 103 -21.05 -7.22 18.30
CA GLU A 103 -20.92 -7.51 19.73
C GLU A 103 -20.34 -8.90 19.99
#